data_bede2af0320940ad946666d21b969d48
#
_entry.id   bede2af0320940ad946666d21b969d48
#
_cell.length_a   1.000
_cell.length_b   1.000
_cell.length_c   1.000
_cell.angle_alpha   90.00
_cell.angle_beta   90.00
_cell.angle_gamma   90.00
#
_symmetry.space_group_name_H-M   'P 1'
#
loop_
_entity.id
_entity.type
_entity.pdbx_description
1 polymer ?
#
loop_
_entity_poly.entity_id
_entity_poly.type
_entity_poly.pdbx_seq_one_letter_code
_entity_poly.pdbx_strand_id
1 'polypeptide(L)'
;YFINAKVVVHEDTYAAVYATTPKNEAAIVSILGTGSNCSYFDGNILHQKVQSLGYIAMDDCSGNRFGRHLLRGYYFNQMPTELAKEFEEEYNIEPDYVKQNLYKEPNPNAYLATFAKFLIKHKDTEFCKKYIYMEMEDFVENYIKQFDNYKEVPVHFIGSIAFYLKDELEQILNKHQIKLGN
;
A
#
# COMPACT_ATOMS: atom_id res chain seq x y z
N TYR A 1 26.98 -22.50 -9.28
CA TYR A 1 26.80 -23.32 -8.07
C TYR A 1 25.71 -24.39 -8.22
N PHE A 2 24.75 -24.23 -9.15
CA PHE A 2 23.64 -25.17 -9.36
C PHE A 2 23.64 -25.69 -10.79
N ILE A 3 24.70 -26.44 -11.17
CA ILE A 3 24.98 -26.86 -12.55
C ILE A 3 23.85 -27.71 -13.15
N ASN A 4 23.10 -28.45 -12.32
CA ASN A 4 22.04 -29.33 -12.74
C ASN A 4 20.63 -28.86 -12.36
N ALA A 5 20.46 -27.59 -11.92
CA ALA A 5 19.17 -27.06 -11.54
C ALA A 5 18.51 -26.28 -12.69
N LYS A 6 17.23 -26.53 -12.92
CA LYS A 6 16.40 -25.66 -13.75
C LYS A 6 16.03 -24.45 -12.90
N VAL A 7 16.61 -23.30 -13.20
CA VAL A 7 16.32 -22.05 -12.49
C VAL A 7 15.20 -21.32 -13.23
N VAL A 8 14.17 -20.92 -12.49
CA VAL A 8 13.10 -20.06 -12.97
C VAL A 8 13.09 -18.81 -12.08
N VAL A 9 13.11 -17.64 -12.70
CA VAL A 9 13.04 -16.36 -12.01
C VAL A 9 11.69 -15.73 -12.33
N HIS A 10 10.94 -15.40 -11.29
CA HIS A 10 9.67 -14.67 -11.38
C HIS A 10 9.78 -13.37 -10.62
N GLU A 11 8.90 -12.42 -10.92
CA GLU A 11 8.70 -11.21 -10.12
C GLU A 11 8.14 -11.58 -8.74
N ASP A 12 8.37 -10.74 -7.74
CA ASP A 12 7.90 -10.92 -6.37
C ASP A 12 6.36 -10.98 -6.26
N THR A 13 5.65 -10.38 -7.21
CA THR A 13 4.19 -10.48 -7.37
C THR A 13 3.70 -11.93 -7.50
N TYR A 14 4.47 -12.82 -8.12
CA TYR A 14 4.14 -14.26 -8.13
C TYR A 14 4.20 -14.88 -6.73
N ALA A 15 5.12 -14.44 -5.87
CA ALA A 15 5.15 -14.91 -4.49
C ALA A 15 3.88 -14.52 -3.73
N ALA A 16 3.36 -13.31 -3.98
CA ALA A 16 2.07 -12.85 -3.44
C ALA A 16 0.91 -13.74 -3.90
N VAL A 17 0.85 -14.05 -5.20
CA VAL A 17 -0.16 -14.96 -5.76
C VAL A 17 -0.10 -16.33 -5.09
N TYR A 18 1.05 -16.96 -5.04
CA TYR A 18 1.20 -18.30 -4.45
C TYR A 18 0.92 -18.35 -2.94
N ALA A 19 1.07 -17.21 -2.24
CA ALA A 19 0.74 -17.11 -0.82
C ALA A 19 -0.75 -16.95 -0.53
N THR A 20 -1.53 -16.43 -1.48
CA THR A 20 -2.92 -16.02 -1.23
C THR A 20 -3.95 -16.77 -2.07
N THR A 21 -3.56 -17.25 -3.25
CA THR A 21 -4.50 -17.79 -4.25
C THR A 21 -4.33 -19.29 -4.38
N PRO A 22 -5.41 -20.08 -4.26
CA PRO A 22 -5.36 -21.52 -4.54
C PRO A 22 -4.90 -21.82 -5.97
N LYS A 23 -4.30 -22.98 -6.14
CA LYS A 23 -3.77 -23.38 -7.46
C LYS A 23 -4.87 -23.41 -8.51
N ASN A 24 -4.61 -22.80 -9.65
CA ASN A 24 -5.49 -22.71 -10.83
C ASN A 24 -6.78 -21.90 -10.59
N GLU A 25 -6.87 -21.12 -9.53
CA GLU A 25 -7.96 -20.19 -9.32
C GLU A 25 -7.58 -18.79 -9.79
N ALA A 26 -8.56 -18.06 -10.33
CA ALA A 26 -8.37 -16.68 -10.73
C ALA A 26 -8.60 -15.73 -9.55
N ALA A 27 -7.75 -14.71 -9.42
CA ALA A 27 -7.88 -13.70 -8.37
C ALA A 27 -7.18 -12.38 -8.78
N ILE A 28 -7.60 -11.28 -8.19
CA ILE A 28 -6.80 -10.06 -8.14
C ILE A 28 -5.95 -10.13 -6.87
N VAL A 29 -4.66 -9.85 -6.98
CA VAL A 29 -3.73 -9.88 -5.85
C VAL A 29 -3.09 -8.51 -5.70
N SER A 30 -3.25 -7.93 -4.53
CA SER A 30 -2.79 -6.59 -4.18
C SER A 30 -1.74 -6.65 -3.09
N ILE A 31 -0.64 -5.94 -3.28
CA ILE A 31 0.42 -5.75 -2.28
C ILE A 31 0.30 -4.35 -1.73
N LEU A 32 0.08 -4.21 -0.41
CA LEU A 32 0.04 -2.93 0.30
C LEU A 32 1.09 -2.93 1.42
N GLY A 33 2.27 -2.45 1.10
CA GLY A 33 3.45 -2.40 1.98
C GLY A 33 4.12 -1.04 1.97
N THR A 34 5.44 -0.98 1.84
CA THR A 34 6.19 0.26 1.61
C THR A 34 5.72 0.99 0.36
N GLY A 35 5.55 0.26 -0.75
CA GLY A 35 4.87 0.67 -1.96
C GLY A 35 3.58 -0.14 -2.14
N SER A 36 2.95 -0.03 -3.30
CA SER A 36 1.77 -0.82 -3.66
C SER A 36 1.85 -1.40 -5.07
N ASN A 37 1.17 -2.52 -5.27
CA ASN A 37 1.03 -3.18 -6.56
C ASN A 37 -0.31 -3.90 -6.63
N CYS A 38 -0.86 -4.06 -7.83
CA CYS A 38 -2.08 -4.80 -8.07
C CYS A 38 -1.98 -5.55 -9.40
N SER A 39 -2.24 -6.85 -9.36
CA SER A 39 -2.14 -7.74 -10.51
C SER A 39 -3.33 -8.69 -10.56
N TYR A 40 -3.70 -9.13 -11.73
CA TYR A 40 -4.70 -10.17 -11.93
C TYR A 40 -4.01 -11.47 -12.32
N PHE A 41 -4.32 -12.54 -11.61
CA PHE A 41 -3.90 -13.90 -11.91
C PHE A 41 -5.07 -14.68 -12.50
N ASP A 42 -4.92 -15.23 -13.70
CA ASP A 42 -5.99 -15.97 -14.40
C ASP A 42 -6.05 -17.46 -14.06
N GLY A 43 -5.23 -17.91 -13.10
CA GLY A 43 -5.03 -19.31 -12.77
C GLY A 43 -3.72 -19.89 -13.33
N ASN A 44 -3.08 -19.21 -14.28
CA ASN A 44 -1.83 -19.63 -14.93
C ASN A 44 -0.82 -18.49 -15.07
N ILE A 45 -1.26 -17.32 -15.50
CA ILE A 45 -0.42 -16.17 -15.87
C ILE A 45 -0.87 -14.94 -15.07
N LEU A 46 0.11 -14.14 -14.69
CA LEU A 46 -0.08 -12.86 -14.04
C LEU A 46 -0.19 -11.74 -15.07
N HIS A 47 -1.24 -10.93 -14.94
CA HIS A 47 -1.51 -9.79 -15.81
C HIS A 47 -1.45 -8.50 -15.01
N GLN A 48 -0.72 -7.51 -15.52
CA GLN A 48 -0.71 -6.15 -15.00
C GLN A 48 -1.42 -5.23 -15.98
N LYS A 49 -2.44 -4.50 -15.51
CA LYS A 49 -3.12 -3.45 -16.30
C LYS A 49 -2.50 -2.08 -16.03
N VAL A 50 -2.06 -1.84 -14.81
CA VAL A 50 -1.46 -0.58 -14.38
C VAL A 50 0.06 -0.76 -14.31
N GLN A 51 0.79 0.00 -15.13
CA GLN A 51 2.24 0.03 -15.08
C GLN A 51 2.70 0.73 -13.80
N SER A 52 3.47 0.05 -12.96
CA SER A 52 4.05 0.68 -11.77
C SER A 52 5.15 1.67 -12.16
N LEU A 53 5.00 2.94 -11.78
CA LEU A 53 5.99 4.00 -11.95
C LEU A 53 6.69 4.37 -10.63
N GLY A 54 6.40 3.62 -9.56
CA GLY A 54 7.01 3.79 -8.24
C GLY A 54 6.45 4.95 -7.43
N TYR A 55 7.04 5.15 -6.26
CA TYR A 55 6.49 5.96 -5.17
C TYR A 55 6.32 7.46 -5.47
N ILE A 56 7.05 8.02 -6.44
CA ILE A 56 6.93 9.45 -6.76
C ILE A 56 5.59 9.75 -7.43
N ALA A 57 5.19 8.90 -8.38
CA ALA A 57 4.03 9.13 -9.23
C ALA A 57 2.82 8.29 -8.87
N MET A 58 3.03 7.15 -8.21
CA MET A 58 2.01 6.14 -7.95
C MET A 58 2.10 5.62 -6.50
N ASP A 59 1.88 4.33 -6.28
CA ASP A 59 1.89 3.65 -4.98
C ASP A 59 0.76 4.10 -4.03
N ASP A 60 -0.44 4.33 -4.55
CA ASP A 60 -1.61 4.68 -3.74
C ASP A 60 -1.85 3.61 -2.66
N CYS A 61 -2.39 4.03 -1.49
CA CYS A 61 -2.66 3.16 -0.34
C CYS A 61 -1.43 2.41 0.20
N SER A 62 -0.23 2.99 0.08
CA SER A 62 1.02 2.41 0.59
C SER A 62 1.57 3.17 1.78
N GLY A 63 2.55 2.55 2.48
CA GLY A 63 3.23 3.16 3.61
C GLY A 63 3.93 4.48 3.25
N ASN A 64 4.59 4.54 2.09
CA ASN A 64 5.23 5.77 1.63
C ASN A 64 4.21 6.89 1.34
N ARG A 65 3.05 6.53 0.80
CA ARG A 65 1.98 7.48 0.50
C ARG A 65 1.36 8.04 1.78
N PHE A 66 1.07 7.19 2.76
CA PHE A 66 0.60 7.62 4.07
C PHE A 66 1.63 8.50 4.80
N GLY A 67 2.92 8.14 4.76
CA GLY A 67 3.98 8.97 5.32
C GLY A 67 4.07 10.36 4.69
N ARG A 68 3.86 10.45 3.38
CA ARG A 68 3.80 11.73 2.67
C ARG A 68 2.63 12.58 3.14
N HIS A 69 1.45 12.00 3.37
CA HIS A 69 0.30 12.72 3.92
C HIS A 69 0.56 13.25 5.32
N LEU A 70 1.20 12.45 6.19
CA LEU A 70 1.54 12.86 7.55
C LEU A 70 2.52 14.03 7.56
N LEU A 71 3.63 13.93 6.81
CA LEU A 71 4.59 15.04 6.68
C LEU A 71 3.93 16.30 6.13
N ARG A 72 3.15 16.18 5.07
CA ARG A 72 2.42 17.34 4.50
C ARG A 72 1.43 17.93 5.50
N GLY A 73 0.65 17.09 6.17
CA GLY A 73 -0.31 17.52 7.18
C GLY A 73 0.37 18.25 8.34
N TYR A 74 1.52 17.78 8.77
CA TYR A 74 2.33 18.42 9.80
C TYR A 74 2.86 19.78 9.35
N TYR A 75 3.64 19.84 8.26
CA TYR A 75 4.27 21.08 7.80
C TYR A 75 3.32 22.15 7.26
N PHE A 76 2.12 21.73 6.84
CA PHE A 76 1.06 22.67 6.46
C PHE A 76 0.12 23.07 7.61
N ASN A 77 0.46 22.69 8.86
CA ASN A 77 -0.37 22.96 10.05
C ASN A 77 -1.82 22.45 9.92
N GLN A 78 -2.00 21.32 9.24
CA GLN A 78 -3.31 20.67 9.06
C GLN A 78 -3.54 19.54 10.06
N MET A 79 -2.49 19.07 10.72
CA MET A 79 -2.55 18.06 11.78
C MET A 79 -3.09 18.72 13.06
N PRO A 80 -4.06 18.08 13.77
CA PRO A 80 -4.51 18.59 15.07
C PRO A 80 -3.35 18.77 16.05
N THR A 81 -3.40 19.82 16.87
CA THR A 81 -2.28 20.25 17.73
C THR A 81 -1.73 19.13 18.62
N GLU A 82 -2.61 18.36 19.26
CA GLU A 82 -2.17 17.27 20.15
C GLU A 82 -1.51 16.13 19.35
N LEU A 83 -2.06 15.81 18.18
CA LEU A 83 -1.50 14.80 17.29
C LEU A 83 -0.14 15.24 16.72
N ALA A 84 0.01 16.55 16.43
CA ALA A 84 1.28 17.12 15.96
C ALA A 84 2.38 17.04 17.02
N LYS A 85 2.05 17.28 18.31
CA LYS A 85 2.99 17.12 19.41
C LYS A 85 3.47 15.68 19.56
N GLU A 86 2.54 14.71 19.51
CA GLU A 86 2.92 13.28 19.55
C GLU A 86 3.78 12.89 18.36
N PHE A 87 3.52 13.47 17.18
CA PHE A 87 4.33 13.23 15.98
C PHE A 87 5.75 13.78 16.13
N GLU A 88 5.93 14.96 16.74
CA GLU A 88 7.24 15.55 17.08
C GLU A 88 8.01 14.72 18.11
N GLU A 89 7.32 14.11 19.06
CA GLU A 89 7.93 13.26 20.07
C GLU A 89 8.43 11.92 19.50
N GLU A 90 7.71 11.36 18.50
CA GLU A 90 8.04 10.07 17.91
C GLU A 90 9.07 10.15 16.77
N TYR A 91 9.15 11.29 16.07
CA TYR A 91 9.97 11.42 14.86
C TYR A 91 10.82 12.67 14.86
N ASN A 92 12.04 12.54 14.36
CA ASN A 92 12.84 13.71 14.05
C ASN A 92 12.30 14.37 12.77
N ILE A 93 11.58 15.46 12.96
CA ILE A 93 10.95 16.23 11.88
C ILE A 93 11.64 17.58 11.65
N GLU A 94 12.90 17.72 12.07
CA GLU A 94 13.73 18.86 11.72
C GLU A 94 13.85 18.95 10.20
N PRO A 95 13.57 20.12 9.55
CA PRO A 95 13.44 20.21 8.10
C PRO A 95 14.66 19.74 7.31
N ASP A 96 15.88 19.98 7.79
CA ASP A 96 17.08 19.55 7.08
C ASP A 96 17.32 18.05 7.23
N TYR A 97 16.99 17.46 8.38
CA TYR A 97 17.01 16.02 8.56
C TYR A 97 16.02 15.32 7.62
N VAL A 98 14.78 15.83 7.53
CA VAL A 98 13.76 15.28 6.61
C VAL A 98 14.22 15.40 5.16
N LYS A 99 14.75 16.57 4.73
CA LYS A 99 15.28 16.74 3.37
C LYS A 99 16.45 15.82 3.09
N GLN A 100 17.36 15.62 4.05
CA GLN A 100 18.46 14.67 3.89
C GLN A 100 17.92 13.27 3.58
N ASN A 101 16.97 12.75 4.35
CA ASN A 101 16.39 11.42 4.14
C ASN A 101 15.60 11.30 2.83
N LEU A 102 14.97 12.38 2.37
CA LEU A 102 14.20 12.38 1.13
C LEU A 102 15.05 12.51 -0.14
N TYR A 103 16.22 13.20 -0.07
CA TYR A 103 16.94 13.61 -1.27
C TYR A 103 18.42 13.19 -1.31
N LYS A 104 18.97 12.72 -0.20
CA LYS A 104 20.41 12.39 -0.09
C LYS A 104 20.65 10.95 0.32
N GLU A 105 19.79 10.41 1.18
CA GLU A 105 19.91 9.04 1.66
C GLU A 105 19.29 8.02 0.68
N PRO A 106 19.75 6.77 0.68
CA PRO A 106 19.11 5.72 -0.12
C PRO A 106 17.71 5.38 0.43
N ASN A 107 16.85 4.90 -0.47
CA ASN A 107 15.50 4.40 -0.14
C ASN A 107 14.55 5.41 0.54
N PRO A 108 14.35 6.61 -0.03
CA PRO A 108 13.44 7.62 0.54
C PRO A 108 11.98 7.13 0.66
N ASN A 109 11.56 6.18 -0.17
CA ASN A 109 10.26 5.51 -0.05
C ASN A 109 10.14 4.71 1.26
N ALA A 110 11.21 4.01 1.67
CA ALA A 110 11.23 3.29 2.94
C ALA A 110 11.22 4.27 4.13
N TYR A 111 11.95 5.38 4.04
CA TYR A 111 11.89 6.45 5.04
C TYR A 111 10.47 7.00 5.18
N LEU A 112 9.81 7.35 4.09
CA LEU A 112 8.41 7.79 4.11
C LEU A 112 7.50 6.73 4.77
N ALA A 113 7.67 5.47 4.44
CA ALA A 113 6.86 4.39 4.98
C ALA A 113 7.02 4.20 6.51
N THR A 114 8.11 4.70 7.13
CA THR A 114 8.27 4.62 8.59
C THR A 114 7.16 5.37 9.33
N PHE A 115 6.65 6.45 8.76
CA PHE A 115 5.59 7.26 9.36
C PHE A 115 4.22 6.55 9.35
N ALA A 116 4.01 5.55 8.49
CA ALA A 116 2.75 4.82 8.43
C ALA A 116 2.39 4.13 9.77
N LYS A 117 3.37 3.81 10.61
CA LYS A 117 3.13 3.28 11.95
C LYS A 117 2.34 4.27 12.83
N PHE A 118 2.65 5.55 12.72
CA PHE A 118 1.92 6.61 13.42
C PHE A 118 0.49 6.72 12.94
N LEU A 119 0.27 6.69 11.62
CA LEU A 119 -1.07 6.71 11.05
C LEU A 119 -1.90 5.51 11.56
N ILE A 120 -1.33 4.30 11.58
CA ILE A 120 -1.99 3.09 12.07
C ILE A 120 -2.31 3.20 13.57
N LYS A 121 -1.38 3.70 14.39
CA LYS A 121 -1.57 3.95 15.83
C LYS A 121 -2.74 4.90 16.09
N HIS A 122 -2.91 5.90 15.24
CA HIS A 122 -3.92 6.96 15.37
C HIS A 122 -5.06 6.84 14.33
N LYS A 123 -5.28 5.63 13.79
CA LYS A 123 -6.24 5.37 12.70
C LYS A 123 -7.67 5.81 13.00
N ASP A 124 -8.05 5.88 14.28
CA ASP A 124 -9.38 6.29 14.73
C ASP A 124 -9.60 7.80 14.79
N THR A 125 -8.54 8.61 14.63
CA THR A 125 -8.66 10.08 14.55
C THR A 125 -9.23 10.50 13.20
N GLU A 126 -10.04 11.54 13.16
CA GLU A 126 -10.63 12.07 11.91
C GLU A 126 -9.56 12.45 10.89
N PHE A 127 -8.40 12.95 11.36
CA PHE A 127 -7.28 13.31 10.52
C PHE A 127 -6.71 12.08 9.79
N CYS A 128 -6.44 10.99 10.50
CA CYS A 128 -5.90 9.76 9.89
C CYS A 128 -6.95 9.02 9.06
N LYS A 129 -8.19 8.91 9.56
CA LYS A 129 -9.32 8.31 8.82
C LYS A 129 -9.48 8.92 7.44
N LYS A 130 -9.45 10.24 7.35
CA LYS A 130 -9.56 10.96 6.07
C LYS A 130 -8.57 10.42 5.03
N TYR A 131 -7.30 10.27 5.41
CA TYR A 131 -6.28 9.80 4.48
C TYR A 131 -6.38 8.30 4.21
N ILE A 132 -6.72 7.50 5.21
CA ILE A 132 -6.91 6.05 5.05
C ILE A 132 -8.00 5.79 4.01
N TYR A 133 -9.18 6.37 4.20
CA TYR A 133 -10.30 6.13 3.29
C TYR A 133 -10.07 6.73 1.90
N MET A 134 -9.46 7.91 1.81
CA MET A 134 -9.11 8.53 0.53
C MET A 134 -8.17 7.63 -0.29
N GLU A 135 -7.08 7.17 0.30
CA GLU A 135 -6.10 6.33 -0.39
C GLU A 135 -6.65 4.95 -0.76
N MET A 136 -7.53 4.38 0.08
CA MET A 136 -8.19 3.12 -0.24
C MET A 136 -9.18 3.26 -1.39
N GLU A 137 -9.95 4.36 -1.44
CA GLU A 137 -10.82 4.68 -2.58
C GLU A 137 -10.01 4.85 -3.85
N ASP A 138 -8.93 5.64 -3.80
CA ASP A 138 -8.04 5.85 -4.94
C ASP A 138 -7.45 4.51 -5.43
N PHE A 139 -7.04 3.62 -4.51
CA PHE A 139 -6.53 2.31 -4.87
C PHE A 139 -7.59 1.43 -5.55
N VAL A 140 -8.81 1.42 -5.05
CA VAL A 140 -9.90 0.67 -5.68
C VAL A 140 -10.20 1.20 -7.08
N GLU A 141 -10.32 2.52 -7.25
CA GLU A 141 -10.63 3.15 -8.54
C GLU A 141 -9.49 3.02 -9.55
N ASN A 142 -8.26 3.27 -9.12
CA ASN A 142 -7.11 3.36 -10.02
C ASN A 142 -6.46 2.01 -10.32
N TYR A 143 -6.64 0.99 -9.45
CA TYR A 143 -5.96 -0.29 -9.61
C TYR A 143 -6.93 -1.47 -9.75
N ILE A 144 -7.83 -1.69 -8.78
CA ILE A 144 -8.69 -2.88 -8.79
C ILE A 144 -9.70 -2.83 -9.93
N LYS A 145 -10.37 -1.70 -10.12
CA LYS A 145 -11.38 -1.52 -11.17
C LYS A 145 -10.83 -1.46 -12.60
N GLN A 146 -9.51 -1.44 -12.76
CA GLN A 146 -8.91 -1.57 -14.09
C GLN A 146 -9.08 -2.97 -14.68
N PHE A 147 -9.37 -3.98 -13.86
CA PHE A 147 -9.66 -5.33 -14.32
C PHE A 147 -11.16 -5.51 -14.54
N ASP A 148 -11.56 -5.89 -15.76
CA ASP A 148 -12.97 -5.97 -16.18
C ASP A 148 -13.80 -6.94 -15.31
N ASN A 149 -13.15 -7.97 -14.76
CA ASN A 149 -13.74 -9.02 -13.94
C ASN A 149 -13.57 -8.81 -12.41
N TYR A 150 -13.31 -7.58 -11.96
CA TYR A 150 -13.00 -7.28 -10.55
C TYR A 150 -14.12 -7.65 -9.55
N LYS A 151 -15.36 -7.81 -10.02
CA LYS A 151 -16.51 -8.27 -9.21
C LYS A 151 -16.69 -9.80 -9.21
N GLU A 152 -16.08 -10.47 -10.17
CA GLU A 152 -16.29 -11.91 -10.40
C GLU A 152 -15.28 -12.77 -9.63
N VAL A 153 -14.10 -12.19 -9.35
CA VAL A 153 -13.00 -12.88 -8.68
C VAL A 153 -12.73 -12.27 -7.31
N PRO A 154 -12.17 -13.05 -6.35
CA PRO A 154 -11.75 -12.48 -5.08
C PRO A 154 -10.54 -11.55 -5.26
N VAL A 155 -10.45 -10.54 -4.40
CA VAL A 155 -9.28 -9.66 -4.26
C VAL A 155 -8.55 -10.04 -2.98
N HIS A 156 -7.32 -10.54 -3.12
CA HIS A 156 -6.44 -10.89 -2.02
C HIS A 156 -5.48 -9.74 -1.73
N PHE A 157 -5.13 -9.58 -0.45
CA PHE A 157 -4.21 -8.54 -0.02
C PHE A 157 -3.08 -9.10 0.83
N ILE A 158 -1.86 -8.62 0.57
CA ILE A 158 -0.72 -8.88 1.43
C ILE A 158 0.03 -7.58 1.74
N GLY A 159 0.83 -7.61 2.80
CA GLY A 159 1.65 -6.49 3.24
C GLY A 159 1.15 -5.88 4.55
N SER A 160 2.02 -5.09 5.18
CA SER A 160 1.76 -4.54 6.52
C SER A 160 0.58 -3.57 6.54
N ILE A 161 0.41 -2.76 5.50
CA ILE A 161 -0.71 -1.82 5.41
C ILE A 161 -2.03 -2.59 5.33
N ALA A 162 -2.12 -3.59 4.45
CA ALA A 162 -3.30 -4.44 4.34
C ALA A 162 -3.65 -5.15 5.65
N PHE A 163 -2.62 -5.63 6.36
CA PHE A 163 -2.80 -6.33 7.64
C PHE A 163 -3.36 -5.42 8.74
N TYR A 164 -2.76 -4.24 8.94
CA TYR A 164 -3.14 -3.35 10.04
C TYR A 164 -4.41 -2.54 9.77
N LEU A 165 -4.77 -2.33 8.51
CA LEU A 165 -5.96 -1.58 8.09
C LEU A 165 -7.01 -2.51 7.44
N LYS A 166 -7.05 -3.78 7.86
CA LYS A 166 -7.95 -4.79 7.28
C LYS A 166 -9.42 -4.40 7.39
N ASP A 167 -9.84 -3.89 8.54
CA ASP A 167 -11.23 -3.55 8.79
C ASP A 167 -11.71 -2.38 7.92
N GLU A 168 -10.85 -1.37 7.74
CA GLU A 168 -11.10 -0.22 6.88
C GLU A 168 -11.13 -0.65 5.40
N LEU A 169 -10.22 -1.54 5.02
CA LEU A 169 -10.15 -2.10 3.67
C LEU A 169 -11.41 -2.91 3.34
N GLU A 170 -11.87 -3.76 4.27
CA GLU A 170 -13.10 -4.53 4.10
C GLU A 170 -14.34 -3.62 3.92
N GLN A 171 -14.42 -2.52 4.67
CA GLN A 171 -15.50 -1.54 4.52
C GLN A 171 -15.53 -0.92 3.11
N ILE A 172 -14.37 -0.54 2.58
CA ILE A 172 -14.27 0.04 1.24
C ILE A 172 -14.62 -1.00 0.17
N LEU A 173 -14.11 -2.21 0.27
CA LEU A 173 -14.42 -3.27 -0.69
C LEU A 173 -15.93 -3.62 -0.70
N ASN A 174 -16.54 -3.69 0.47
CA ASN A 174 -18.00 -3.91 0.60
C ASN A 174 -18.81 -2.79 -0.06
N LYS A 175 -18.42 -1.53 0.13
CA LYS A 175 -19.02 -0.37 -0.54
C LYS A 175 -19.00 -0.52 -2.07
N HIS A 176 -17.94 -1.05 -2.63
CA HIS A 176 -17.78 -1.29 -4.06
C HIS A 176 -18.30 -2.65 -4.54
N GLN A 177 -18.87 -3.47 -3.65
CA GLN A 177 -19.34 -4.84 -3.95
C GLN A 177 -18.21 -5.74 -4.49
N ILE A 178 -17.00 -5.56 -3.94
CA ILE A 178 -15.81 -6.35 -4.27
C ILE A 178 -15.65 -7.43 -3.21
N LYS A 179 -15.41 -8.66 -3.65
CA LYS A 179 -15.24 -9.80 -2.74
C LYS A 179 -13.82 -9.80 -2.17
N LEU A 180 -13.70 -9.57 -0.85
CA LEU A 180 -12.44 -9.78 -0.15
C LEU A 180 -12.09 -11.27 -0.13
N GLY A 181 -10.85 -11.59 -0.49
CA GLY A 181 -10.26 -12.92 -0.37
C GLY A 181 -9.50 -13.09 0.95
N ASN A 182 -8.36 -13.74 0.89
CA ASN A 182 -7.43 -13.94 2.02
C ASN A 182 -6.50 -12.74 2.21
#